data_e1f179a6dffd2ba70ef943a05a7b9c96
#
_entry.id   e1f179a6dffd2ba70ef943a05a7b9c96
#
_cell.length_a   1.000
_cell.length_b   1.000
_cell.length_c   1.000
_cell.angle_alpha   90.00
_cell.angle_beta   90.00
_cell.angle_gamma   90.00
#
_symmetry.space_group_name_H-M   'P 1'
#
loop_
_entity.id
_entity.type
_entity.pdbx_description
1 polymer ?
#
loop_
_entity_poly.entity_id
_entity_poly.type
_entity_poly.pdbx_seq_one_letter_code
_entity_poly.pdbx_strand_id
1 'polypeptide(L)'
;VLADPIGLIFWQTVFLFFCVIVVMGGVKKGLGLAIEILMPILFVVIFLLFVFCLFNTDVLEAMKFLFSFDLSNLSGRSLLEAIGQAFFTLSIGMGAIMAYGAYMPQDASIGKTVLTVAFFDSLVAIISGIIIFSIVFSTSGLEPTAGPGLMFISLPIAFGNMAGGLLVGTLFFVLVSIAAWSSAI
;
A
#
# COMPACT_ATOMS: atom_id res chain seq x y z
N VAL A 1 21.81 2.40 2.16
CA VAL A 1 20.91 3.35 1.48
C VAL A 1 20.31 4.32 2.49
N LEU A 2 19.65 3.85 3.56
CA LEU A 2 19.01 4.74 4.57
C LEU A 2 20.00 5.61 5.39
N ALA A 3 21.28 5.29 5.38
CA ALA A 3 22.33 6.05 6.07
C ALA A 3 23.03 7.09 5.19
N ASP A 4 22.64 7.19 3.90
CA ASP A 4 23.21 8.16 2.95
C ASP A 4 22.24 9.31 2.72
N PRO A 5 22.44 10.48 3.37
CA PRO A 5 21.54 11.61 3.25
C PRO A 5 21.54 12.24 1.85
N ILE A 6 22.66 12.19 1.13
CA ILE A 6 22.76 12.76 -0.22
C ILE A 6 21.97 11.90 -1.19
N GLY A 7 22.11 10.59 -1.14
CA GLY A 7 21.33 9.66 -1.94
C GLY A 7 19.84 9.77 -1.68
N LEU A 8 19.42 9.91 -0.41
CA LEU A 8 18.01 10.11 -0.06
C LEU A 8 17.44 11.40 -0.64
N ILE A 9 18.15 12.52 -0.52
CA ILE A 9 17.72 13.82 -1.09
C ILE A 9 17.62 13.72 -2.61
N PHE A 10 18.57 13.08 -3.27
CA PHE A 10 18.55 12.87 -4.72
C PHE A 10 17.29 12.10 -5.15
N TRP A 11 17.03 10.94 -4.56
CA TRP A 11 15.86 10.13 -4.93
C TRP A 11 14.52 10.80 -4.58
N GLN A 12 14.45 11.52 -3.45
CA GLN A 12 13.29 12.32 -3.10
C GLN A 12 13.04 13.43 -4.13
N THR A 13 14.10 14.11 -4.58
CA THR A 13 13.99 15.15 -5.61
C THR A 13 13.49 14.58 -6.94
N VAL A 14 14.01 13.42 -7.34
CA VAL A 14 13.55 12.70 -8.55
C VAL A 14 12.07 12.33 -8.43
N PHE A 15 11.64 11.79 -7.29
CA PHE A 15 10.24 11.45 -7.03
C PHE A 15 9.33 12.69 -7.13
N LEU A 16 9.69 13.78 -6.45
CA LEU A 16 8.94 15.03 -6.50
C LEU A 16 8.89 15.64 -7.90
N PHE A 17 9.98 15.54 -8.68
CA PHE A 17 10.01 15.98 -10.07
C PHE A 17 8.95 15.27 -10.92
N PHE A 18 8.80 13.96 -10.76
CA PHE A 18 7.74 13.22 -11.45
C PHE A 18 6.34 13.60 -10.98
N CYS A 19 6.13 13.87 -9.68
CA CYS A 19 4.85 14.38 -9.18
C CYS A 19 4.51 15.73 -9.82
N VAL A 20 5.47 16.64 -9.89
CA VAL A 20 5.28 17.97 -10.50
C VAL A 20 4.89 17.86 -11.97
N ILE A 21 5.54 16.99 -12.75
CA ILE A 21 5.21 16.77 -14.17
C ILE A 21 3.75 16.33 -14.33
N VAL A 22 3.29 15.40 -13.51
CA VAL A 22 1.90 14.91 -13.57
C VAL A 22 0.93 16.03 -13.20
N VAL A 23 1.18 16.74 -12.10
CA VAL A 23 0.31 17.82 -11.62
C VAL A 23 0.26 18.98 -12.61
N MET A 24 1.37 19.33 -13.26
CA MET A 24 1.41 20.33 -14.33
C MET A 24 0.52 19.98 -15.52
N GLY A 25 0.26 18.69 -15.79
CA GLY A 25 -0.69 18.25 -16.81
C GLY A 25 -2.16 18.52 -16.46
N GLY A 26 -2.44 18.98 -15.23
CA GLY A 26 -3.77 19.25 -14.73
C GLY A 26 -4.59 18.00 -14.44
N VAL A 27 -5.82 18.22 -13.92
CA VAL A 27 -6.64 17.11 -13.38
C VAL A 27 -7.03 16.08 -14.45
N LYS A 28 -7.43 16.51 -15.64
CA LYS A 28 -7.90 15.56 -16.68
C LYS A 28 -6.76 14.87 -17.43
N LYS A 29 -5.75 15.61 -17.87
CA LYS A 29 -4.69 15.07 -18.74
C LYS A 29 -3.45 14.61 -17.94
N GLY A 30 -3.21 15.16 -16.77
CA GLY A 30 -2.13 14.74 -15.89
C GLY A 30 -2.59 13.65 -14.92
N LEU A 31 -3.33 14.06 -13.89
CA LEU A 31 -3.77 13.16 -12.82
C LEU A 31 -4.67 12.03 -13.32
N GLY A 32 -5.70 12.35 -14.12
CA GLY A 32 -6.65 11.34 -14.63
C GLY A 32 -5.95 10.28 -15.47
N LEU A 33 -5.09 10.68 -16.42
CA LEU A 33 -4.34 9.73 -17.25
C LEU A 33 -3.35 8.90 -16.43
N ALA A 34 -2.66 9.52 -15.46
CA ALA A 34 -1.74 8.80 -14.58
C ALA A 34 -2.46 7.71 -13.79
N ILE A 35 -3.60 8.02 -13.17
CA ILE A 35 -4.39 7.06 -12.41
C ILE A 35 -4.95 5.95 -13.33
N GLU A 36 -5.45 6.29 -14.52
CA GLU A 36 -5.98 5.33 -15.48
C GLU A 36 -4.95 4.27 -15.89
N ILE A 37 -3.67 4.63 -15.94
CA ILE A 37 -2.57 3.71 -16.26
C ILE A 37 -2.05 3.00 -15.00
N LEU A 38 -1.81 3.74 -13.92
CA LEU A 38 -1.16 3.21 -12.72
C LEU A 38 -2.04 2.23 -11.95
N MET A 39 -3.36 2.46 -11.88
CA MET A 39 -4.25 1.59 -11.12
C MET A 39 -4.33 0.16 -11.68
N PRO A 40 -4.54 -0.07 -13.00
CA PRO A 40 -4.50 -1.42 -13.54
C PRO A 40 -3.15 -2.12 -13.32
N ILE A 41 -2.03 -1.40 -13.47
CA ILE A 41 -0.69 -1.94 -13.22
C ILE A 41 -0.57 -2.37 -11.76
N LEU A 42 -1.01 -1.54 -10.82
CA LEU A 42 -1.00 -1.85 -9.38
C LEU A 42 -1.79 -3.13 -9.09
N PHE A 43 -3.01 -3.27 -9.63
CA PHE A 43 -3.82 -4.48 -9.43
C PHE A 43 -3.17 -5.72 -10.04
N VAL A 44 -2.57 -5.61 -11.23
CA VAL A 44 -1.85 -6.72 -11.87
C VAL A 44 -0.66 -7.15 -11.02
N VAL A 45 0.15 -6.21 -10.53
CA VAL A 45 1.33 -6.53 -9.72
C VAL A 45 0.92 -7.14 -8.37
N ILE A 46 -0.09 -6.59 -7.70
CA ILE A 46 -0.63 -7.18 -6.45
C ILE A 46 -1.12 -8.61 -6.68
N PHE A 47 -1.82 -8.84 -7.77
CA PHE A 47 -2.32 -10.17 -8.13
C PHE A 47 -1.17 -11.14 -8.39
N LEU A 48 -0.15 -10.74 -9.14
CA LEU A 48 1.03 -11.57 -9.41
C LEU A 48 1.79 -11.93 -8.12
N LEU A 49 1.98 -10.96 -7.23
CA LEU A 49 2.60 -11.18 -5.92
C LEU A 49 1.76 -12.13 -5.06
N PHE A 50 0.45 -11.95 -5.03
CA PHE A 50 -0.46 -12.84 -4.29
C PHE A 50 -0.39 -14.28 -4.80
N VAL A 51 -0.46 -14.47 -6.12
CA VAL A 51 -0.31 -15.79 -6.74
C VAL A 51 1.05 -16.40 -6.43
N PHE A 52 2.12 -15.62 -6.50
CA PHE A 52 3.45 -16.10 -6.10
C PHE A 52 3.47 -16.58 -4.64
N CYS A 53 2.90 -15.82 -3.72
CA CYS A 53 2.82 -16.19 -2.30
C CYS A 53 2.05 -17.48 -2.08
N LEU A 54 0.94 -17.70 -2.79
CA LEU A 54 0.14 -18.94 -2.67
C LEU A 54 0.95 -20.23 -2.94
N PHE A 55 1.96 -20.15 -3.80
CA PHE A 55 2.77 -21.31 -4.18
C PHE A 55 4.13 -21.40 -3.48
N ASN A 56 4.63 -20.32 -2.89
CA ASN A 56 6.02 -20.25 -2.42
C ASN A 56 6.15 -19.83 -0.95
N THR A 57 5.06 -19.46 -0.28
CA THR A 57 5.10 -18.95 1.10
C THR A 57 3.99 -19.56 1.96
N ASP A 58 4.07 -19.37 3.28
CA ASP A 58 3.05 -19.90 4.21
C ASP A 58 1.89 -18.90 4.39
N VAL A 59 1.02 -18.85 3.38
CA VAL A 59 -0.19 -18.00 3.37
C VAL A 59 -1.14 -18.36 4.51
N LEU A 60 -1.20 -19.62 4.92
CA LEU A 60 -2.13 -20.04 5.98
C LEU A 60 -1.74 -19.45 7.34
N GLU A 61 -0.44 -19.36 7.63
CA GLU A 61 0.06 -18.73 8.86
C GLU A 61 -0.23 -17.22 8.86
N ALA A 62 0.00 -16.55 7.74
CA ALA A 62 -0.36 -15.14 7.57
C ALA A 62 -1.87 -14.90 7.77
N MET A 63 -2.72 -15.73 7.20
CA MET A 63 -4.16 -15.63 7.40
C MET A 63 -4.56 -15.86 8.86
N LYS A 64 -3.99 -16.87 9.52
CA LYS A 64 -4.24 -17.10 10.95
C LYS A 64 -3.82 -15.88 11.77
N PHE A 65 -2.67 -15.29 11.49
CA PHE A 65 -2.20 -14.10 12.19
C PHE A 65 -3.13 -12.90 12.00
N LEU A 66 -3.54 -12.62 10.77
CA LEU A 66 -4.39 -11.47 10.44
C LEU A 66 -5.82 -11.61 10.97
N PHE A 67 -6.36 -12.82 11.01
CA PHE A 67 -7.75 -13.10 11.40
C PHE A 67 -7.88 -13.79 12.76
N SER A 68 -6.80 -13.91 13.54
CA SER A 68 -6.88 -14.38 14.92
C SER A 68 -7.56 -13.31 15.80
N PHE A 69 -8.81 -13.55 16.12
CA PHE A 69 -9.63 -12.60 16.88
C PHE A 69 -9.48 -12.89 18.37
N ASP A 70 -8.79 -12.03 19.08
CA ASP A 70 -8.69 -12.09 20.55
C ASP A 70 -9.42 -10.91 21.19
N LEU A 71 -10.60 -11.19 21.68
CA LEU A 71 -11.46 -10.20 22.36
C LEU A 71 -10.83 -9.63 23.64
N SER A 72 -9.90 -10.36 24.27
CA SER A 72 -9.23 -9.92 25.49
C SER A 72 -8.32 -8.70 25.26
N ASN A 73 -7.84 -8.53 24.03
CA ASN A 73 -6.97 -7.43 23.62
C ASN A 73 -7.73 -6.20 23.12
N LEU A 74 -9.07 -6.26 23.02
CA LEU A 74 -9.88 -5.10 22.65
C LEU A 74 -9.94 -4.10 23.80
N SER A 75 -9.36 -2.93 23.55
CA SER A 75 -9.34 -1.80 24.48
C SER A 75 -9.85 -0.53 23.79
N GLY A 76 -10.19 0.47 24.58
CA GLY A 76 -10.52 1.80 24.02
C GLY A 76 -9.39 2.38 23.17
N ARG A 77 -8.14 2.03 23.49
CA ARG A 77 -6.96 2.41 22.68
C ARG A 77 -6.95 1.72 21.32
N SER A 78 -7.23 0.40 21.27
CA SER A 78 -7.32 -0.36 20.02
C SER A 78 -8.39 0.21 19.08
N LEU A 79 -9.52 0.66 19.64
CA LEU A 79 -10.58 1.32 18.87
C LEU A 79 -10.12 2.66 18.30
N LEU A 80 -9.42 3.47 19.10
CA LEU A 80 -8.88 4.76 18.63
C LEU A 80 -7.82 4.57 17.54
N GLU A 81 -6.96 3.59 17.67
CA GLU A 81 -5.96 3.25 16.66
C GLU A 81 -6.62 2.78 15.36
N ALA A 82 -7.66 1.95 15.43
CA ALA A 82 -8.42 1.49 14.26
C ALA A 82 -9.15 2.65 13.55
N ILE A 83 -9.77 3.56 14.32
CA ILE A 83 -10.39 4.77 13.75
C ILE A 83 -9.33 5.66 13.10
N GLY A 84 -8.20 5.88 13.78
CA GLY A 84 -7.08 6.66 13.23
C GLY A 84 -6.56 6.08 11.93
N GLN A 85 -6.41 4.75 11.86
CA GLN A 85 -6.01 4.05 10.62
C GLN A 85 -7.03 4.22 9.50
N ALA A 86 -8.33 4.12 9.79
CA ALA A 86 -9.39 4.34 8.81
C ALA A 86 -9.39 5.77 8.27
N PHE A 87 -9.17 6.78 9.11
CA PHE A 87 -9.03 8.16 8.71
C PHE A 87 -7.80 8.38 7.81
N PHE A 88 -6.70 7.75 8.15
CA PHE A 88 -5.45 7.86 7.40
C PHE A 88 -5.58 7.21 6.02
N THR A 89 -6.04 5.96 5.93
CA THR A 89 -6.11 5.21 4.67
C THR A 89 -7.12 5.80 3.69
N LEU A 90 -8.26 6.31 4.19
CA LEU A 90 -9.27 6.99 3.39
C LEU A 90 -8.99 8.48 3.18
N SER A 91 -7.83 8.98 3.63
CA SER A 91 -7.43 10.40 3.52
C SER A 91 -8.47 11.39 4.08
N ILE A 92 -9.18 10.98 5.13
CA ILE A 92 -10.20 11.81 5.78
C ILE A 92 -9.52 12.85 6.67
N GLY A 93 -9.96 14.10 6.58
CA GLY A 93 -9.44 15.22 7.39
C GLY A 93 -8.27 15.99 6.76
N MET A 94 -7.66 15.50 5.70
CA MET A 94 -6.54 16.16 4.99
C MET A 94 -6.99 17.05 3.81
N GLY A 95 -8.29 17.14 3.55
CA GLY A 95 -8.82 17.94 2.43
C GLY A 95 -8.82 17.23 1.07
N ALA A 96 -8.13 16.11 0.91
CA ALA A 96 -8.06 15.37 -0.35
C ALA A 96 -9.44 14.92 -0.85
N ILE A 97 -10.28 14.38 0.05
CA ILE A 97 -11.65 13.96 -0.29
C ILE A 97 -12.52 15.15 -0.75
N MET A 98 -12.32 16.35 -0.19
CA MET A 98 -13.03 17.56 -0.66
C MET A 98 -12.57 17.96 -2.06
N ALA A 99 -11.26 17.88 -2.34
CA ALA A 99 -10.72 18.14 -3.66
C ALA A 99 -11.28 17.18 -4.71
N TYR A 100 -11.29 15.88 -4.43
CA TYR A 100 -11.89 14.87 -5.33
C TYR A 100 -13.41 15.06 -5.49
N GLY A 101 -14.11 15.38 -4.40
CA GLY A 101 -15.54 15.67 -4.43
C GLY A 101 -15.92 16.86 -5.31
N ALA A 102 -15.06 17.87 -5.40
CA ALA A 102 -15.29 19.03 -6.26
C ALA A 102 -15.27 18.70 -7.77
N TYR A 103 -14.64 17.59 -8.17
CA TYR A 103 -14.60 17.10 -9.55
C TYR A 103 -15.62 16.00 -9.85
N MET A 104 -16.42 15.60 -8.86
CA MET A 104 -17.38 14.53 -9.02
C MET A 104 -18.57 14.98 -9.90
N PRO A 105 -19.04 14.16 -10.85
CA PRO A 105 -20.24 14.45 -11.64
C PRO A 105 -21.48 14.67 -10.75
N GLN A 106 -22.36 15.59 -11.15
CA GLN A 106 -23.54 15.94 -10.34
C GLN A 106 -24.55 14.81 -10.20
N ASP A 107 -24.55 13.86 -11.11
CA ASP A 107 -25.40 12.66 -11.12
C ASP A 107 -24.81 11.49 -10.34
N ALA A 108 -23.58 11.60 -9.84
CA ALA A 108 -22.93 10.55 -9.07
C ALA A 108 -23.52 10.41 -7.66
N SER A 109 -23.80 9.17 -7.26
CA SER A 109 -24.26 8.87 -5.91
C SER A 109 -23.10 8.86 -4.93
N ILE A 110 -23.03 9.85 -4.03
CA ILE A 110 -21.99 9.98 -3.02
C ILE A 110 -21.90 8.70 -2.16
N GLY A 111 -23.04 8.21 -1.64
CA GLY A 111 -23.07 7.04 -0.78
C GLY A 111 -22.52 5.78 -1.46
N LYS A 112 -22.92 5.54 -2.72
CA LYS A 112 -22.41 4.40 -3.50
C LYS A 112 -20.92 4.52 -3.75
N THR A 113 -20.44 5.72 -4.07
CA THR A 113 -19.01 5.96 -4.31
C THR A 113 -18.18 5.71 -3.04
N VAL A 114 -18.62 6.24 -1.90
CA VAL A 114 -17.93 6.05 -0.62
C VAL A 114 -17.85 4.58 -0.23
N LEU A 115 -18.98 3.86 -0.32
CA LEU A 115 -18.99 2.42 -0.01
C LEU A 115 -18.10 1.61 -0.95
N THR A 116 -18.09 1.95 -2.23
CA THR A 116 -17.21 1.28 -3.21
C THR A 116 -15.75 1.53 -2.89
N VAL A 117 -15.36 2.77 -2.59
CA VAL A 117 -13.98 3.12 -2.22
C VAL A 117 -13.57 2.38 -0.94
N ALA A 118 -14.37 2.43 0.12
CA ALA A 118 -14.09 1.75 1.37
C ALA A 118 -13.95 0.23 1.20
N PHE A 119 -14.77 -0.38 0.35
CA PHE A 119 -14.68 -1.81 0.06
C PHE A 119 -13.37 -2.17 -0.63
N PHE A 120 -13.00 -1.46 -1.71
CA PHE A 120 -11.76 -1.74 -2.43
C PHE A 120 -10.51 -1.40 -1.62
N ASP A 121 -10.53 -0.33 -0.82
CA ASP A 121 -9.46 0.00 0.11
C ASP A 121 -9.20 -1.15 1.10
N SER A 122 -10.26 -1.63 1.76
CA SER A 122 -10.17 -2.76 2.69
C SER A 122 -9.71 -4.05 2.00
N LEU A 123 -10.20 -4.33 0.80
CA LEU A 123 -9.81 -5.52 0.04
C LEU A 123 -8.32 -5.51 -0.30
N VAL A 124 -7.81 -4.38 -0.81
CA VAL A 124 -6.39 -4.22 -1.14
C VAL A 124 -5.53 -4.31 0.12
N ALA A 125 -5.96 -3.71 1.22
CA ALA A 125 -5.25 -3.78 2.50
C ALA A 125 -5.12 -5.23 3.01
N ILE A 126 -6.20 -6.02 2.95
CA ILE A 126 -6.19 -7.42 3.36
C ILE A 126 -5.26 -8.25 2.46
N ILE A 127 -5.37 -8.11 1.14
CA ILE A 127 -4.51 -8.85 0.20
C ILE A 127 -3.04 -8.48 0.41
N SER A 128 -2.73 -7.20 0.55
CA SER A 128 -1.37 -6.73 0.81
C SER A 128 -0.84 -7.24 2.16
N GLY A 129 -1.67 -7.27 3.19
CA GLY A 129 -1.33 -7.85 4.48
C GLY A 129 -0.99 -9.33 4.37
N ILE A 130 -1.80 -10.11 3.65
CA ILE A 130 -1.51 -11.53 3.42
C ILE A 130 -0.18 -11.71 2.70
N ILE A 131 0.09 -10.93 1.63
CA ILE A 131 1.36 -10.99 0.91
C ILE A 131 2.54 -10.70 1.84
N ILE A 132 2.49 -9.59 2.56
CA ILE A 132 3.59 -9.14 3.43
C ILE A 132 3.87 -10.16 4.54
N PHE A 133 2.85 -10.56 5.28
CA PHE A 133 3.03 -11.48 6.40
C PHE A 133 3.40 -12.90 5.96
N SER A 134 2.88 -13.39 4.83
CA SER A 134 3.31 -14.69 4.33
C SER A 134 4.79 -14.71 3.91
N ILE A 135 5.31 -13.63 3.38
CA ILE A 135 6.74 -13.50 3.08
C ILE A 135 7.58 -13.45 4.37
N VAL A 136 7.13 -12.68 5.37
CA VAL A 136 7.83 -12.56 6.66
C VAL A 136 7.87 -13.90 7.40
N PHE A 137 6.75 -14.59 7.52
CA PHE A 137 6.67 -15.89 8.22
C PHE A 137 7.43 -17.01 7.51
N SER A 138 7.56 -16.93 6.19
CA SER A 138 8.37 -17.91 5.43
C SER A 138 9.88 -17.73 5.63
N THR A 139 10.30 -16.68 6.32
CA THR A 139 11.72 -16.40 6.56
C THR A 139 12.05 -16.66 8.02
N SER A 140 12.86 -17.69 8.28
CA SER A 140 13.27 -18.09 9.63
C SER A 140 13.98 -16.95 10.35
N GLY A 141 13.56 -16.66 11.60
CA GLY A 141 14.20 -15.67 12.46
C GLY A 141 13.73 -14.23 12.23
N LEU A 142 12.74 -13.99 11.38
CA LEU A 142 12.08 -12.69 11.27
C LEU A 142 10.80 -12.69 12.09
N GLU A 143 10.71 -11.74 13.02
CA GLU A 143 9.47 -11.46 13.74
C GLU A 143 8.66 -10.39 12.97
N PRO A 144 7.32 -10.47 13.01
CA PRO A 144 6.46 -9.46 12.42
C PRO A 144 6.65 -8.13 13.17
N THR A 145 7.37 -7.21 12.57
CA THR A 145 7.52 -5.84 13.07
C THR A 145 6.39 -4.95 12.55
N ALA A 146 6.25 -3.75 13.08
CA ALA A 146 5.26 -2.79 12.65
C ALA A 146 5.91 -1.55 12.02
N GLY A 147 5.15 -0.86 11.17
CA GLY A 147 5.54 0.42 10.59
C GLY A 147 6.66 0.32 9.54
N PRO A 148 7.47 1.39 9.38
CA PRO A 148 8.51 1.47 8.35
C PRO A 148 9.58 0.37 8.45
N GLY A 149 9.84 -0.16 9.65
CA GLY A 149 10.78 -1.26 9.86
C GLY A 149 10.38 -2.52 9.11
N LEU A 150 9.10 -2.84 9.09
CA LEU A 150 8.58 -3.99 8.35
C LEU A 150 8.89 -3.86 6.85
N MET A 151 8.62 -2.70 6.27
CA MET A 151 8.75 -2.47 4.83
C MET A 151 10.21 -2.32 4.37
N PHE A 152 11.05 -1.60 5.13
CA PHE A 152 12.39 -1.22 4.67
C PHE A 152 13.53 -2.03 5.29
N ILE A 153 13.25 -2.85 6.30
CA ILE A 153 14.25 -3.71 6.95
C ILE A 153 13.84 -5.19 6.82
N SER A 154 12.68 -5.58 7.34
CA SER A 154 12.28 -6.99 7.39
C SER A 154 12.03 -7.57 6.00
N LEU A 155 11.27 -6.89 5.13
CA LEU A 155 10.97 -7.38 3.78
C LEU A 155 12.22 -7.50 2.88
N PRO A 156 13.17 -6.54 2.81
CA PRO A 156 14.40 -6.73 2.06
C PRO A 156 15.22 -7.93 2.53
N ILE A 157 15.28 -8.19 3.84
CA ILE A 157 15.95 -9.37 4.39
C ILE A 157 15.22 -10.65 3.95
N ALA A 158 13.89 -10.65 4.01
CA ALA A 158 13.08 -11.78 3.56
C ALA A 158 13.29 -12.08 2.08
N PHE A 159 13.24 -11.07 1.23
CA PHE A 159 13.52 -11.21 -0.21
C PHE A 159 14.94 -11.74 -0.48
N GLY A 160 15.94 -11.32 0.31
CA GLY A 160 17.31 -11.80 0.17
C GLY A 160 17.46 -13.29 0.46
N ASN A 161 16.58 -13.86 1.26
CA ASN A 161 16.65 -15.26 1.72
C ASN A 161 15.73 -16.22 0.95
N MET A 162 14.84 -15.73 0.10
CA MET A 162 13.88 -16.58 -0.62
C MET A 162 14.27 -16.82 -2.08
N ALA A 163 13.87 -17.99 -2.61
CA ALA A 163 14.06 -18.31 -4.02
C ALA A 163 13.28 -17.34 -4.92
N GLY A 164 13.95 -16.71 -5.87
CA GLY A 164 13.35 -15.69 -6.73
C GLY A 164 13.13 -14.32 -6.05
N GLY A 165 13.67 -14.12 -4.84
CA GLY A 165 13.45 -12.94 -4.03
C GLY A 165 13.88 -11.63 -4.69
N LEU A 166 14.87 -11.65 -5.58
CA LEU A 166 15.23 -10.46 -6.37
C LEU A 166 14.07 -9.99 -7.25
N LEU A 167 13.40 -10.90 -7.95
CA LEU A 167 12.26 -10.58 -8.81
C LEU A 167 11.07 -10.11 -7.98
N VAL A 168 10.72 -10.87 -6.93
CA VAL A 168 9.59 -10.57 -6.04
C VAL A 168 9.81 -9.25 -5.32
N GLY A 169 11.00 -9.02 -4.77
CA GLY A 169 11.35 -7.77 -4.11
C GLY A 169 11.31 -6.58 -5.06
N THR A 170 11.80 -6.75 -6.30
CA THR A 170 11.70 -5.69 -7.32
C THR A 170 10.23 -5.37 -7.63
N LEU A 171 9.39 -6.37 -7.88
CA LEU A 171 7.96 -6.18 -8.13
C LEU A 171 7.26 -5.52 -6.94
N PHE A 172 7.60 -5.93 -5.72
CA PHE A 172 7.05 -5.35 -4.51
C PHE A 172 7.41 -3.87 -4.37
N PHE A 173 8.68 -3.49 -4.55
CA PHE A 173 9.09 -2.09 -4.44
C PHE A 173 8.60 -1.24 -5.62
N VAL A 174 8.41 -1.80 -6.80
CA VAL A 174 7.70 -1.14 -7.91
C VAL A 174 6.24 -0.88 -7.53
N LEU A 175 5.55 -1.87 -6.95
CA LEU A 175 4.18 -1.72 -6.44
C LEU A 175 4.08 -0.58 -5.43
N VAL A 176 4.96 -0.58 -4.41
CA VAL A 176 5.01 0.45 -3.37
C VAL A 176 5.29 1.83 -3.97
N SER A 177 6.21 1.92 -4.95
CA SER A 177 6.52 3.19 -5.63
C SER A 177 5.34 3.73 -6.41
N ILE A 178 4.59 2.88 -7.12
CA ILE A 178 3.36 3.25 -7.83
C ILE A 178 2.30 3.72 -6.84
N ALA A 179 2.09 2.99 -5.75
CA ALA A 179 1.13 3.34 -4.71
C ALA A 179 1.48 4.67 -4.04
N ALA A 180 2.75 4.88 -3.70
CA ALA A 180 3.22 6.14 -3.13
C ALA A 180 3.06 7.31 -4.11
N TRP A 181 3.36 7.09 -5.40
CA TRP A 181 3.26 8.13 -6.41
C TRP A 181 1.80 8.52 -6.68
N SER A 182 0.88 7.55 -6.79
CA SER A 182 -0.55 7.84 -6.94
C SER A 182 -1.15 8.58 -5.75
N SER A 183 -0.58 8.43 -4.56
CA SER A 183 -1.01 9.14 -3.35
C SER A 183 -0.37 10.53 -3.19
N ALA A 184 0.74 10.80 -3.88
CA ALA A 184 1.48 12.06 -3.80
C ALA A 184 1.03 13.10 -4.84
N ILE A 185 0.34 12.68 -5.90
CA ILE A 185 -0.20 13.53 -6.97
C ILE A 185 -1.67 13.82 -6.74
#